data_d1f5e9d26d797e21128bddecde4ef5ac
#
_entry.id   d1f5e9d26d797e21128bddecde4ef5ac
#
_cell.length_a   1.000
_cell.length_b   1.000
_cell.length_c   1.000
_cell.angle_alpha   90.00
_cell.angle_beta   90.00
_cell.angle_gamma   90.00
#
_symmetry.space_group_name_H-M   'P 1'
#
loop_
_entity.id
_entity.type
_entity.pdbx_description
1 polymer ?
#
loop_
_entity_poly.entity_id
_entity_poly.type
_entity_poly.pdbx_seq_one_letter_code
_entity_poly.pdbx_strand_id
1 'polypeptide(L)'
;ESINLNVTIEKNQSSDDIIERNISNLNYIEKIITKTYFSIHSKYLKKIHYGKFILPERVNLNMFLSTITKPSNFILKITIVEGWSQNQLNELLKYQFEDFKNIGYFDAFADTYFLHSYEDFNAFYSKLKKSMEYTKEKYKDHELLQTYTFDQLLIIGSLLEKEGIDNFDKKLIFSVIQNRLQKKMKLQIDATTIFAITDGRYNLERKL
;
A
#
# COMPACT_ATOMS: atom_id res chain seq x y z
N GLU A 1 18.34 30.04 11.82
CA GLU A 1 17.91 28.68 12.21
C GLU A 1 17.65 27.88 10.92
N SER A 2 18.23 26.70 10.79
CA SER A 2 17.90 25.79 9.71
C SER A 2 17.09 24.62 10.30
N ILE A 3 15.89 24.42 9.78
CA ILE A 3 14.99 23.32 10.17
C ILE A 3 14.99 22.31 9.02
N ASN A 4 15.14 21.04 9.35
CA ASN A 4 15.06 19.97 8.35
C ASN A 4 13.69 19.96 7.66
N LEU A 5 13.68 19.89 6.33
CA LEU A 5 12.45 19.85 5.53
C LEU A 5 11.73 18.48 5.61
N ASN A 6 12.49 17.42 5.85
CA ASN A 6 11.98 16.07 6.05
C ASN A 6 12.22 15.66 7.50
N VAL A 7 11.16 15.62 8.29
CA VAL A 7 11.21 15.33 9.73
C VAL A 7 10.60 13.95 9.98
N THR A 8 11.33 13.10 10.68
CA THR A 8 10.81 11.82 11.17
C THR A 8 10.76 11.86 12.69
N ILE A 9 9.56 11.66 13.24
CA ILE A 9 9.32 11.58 14.68
C ILE A 9 8.92 10.14 15.01
N GLU A 10 9.73 9.49 15.84
CA GLU A 10 9.52 8.11 16.29
C GLU A 10 8.49 8.05 17.42
N LYS A 11 7.87 6.90 17.59
CA LYS A 11 6.94 6.70 18.71
C LYS A 11 7.70 6.79 20.04
N ASN A 12 7.17 7.56 20.98
CA ASN A 12 7.77 7.82 22.31
C ASN A 12 9.09 8.61 22.30
N GLN A 13 9.45 9.28 21.21
CA GLN A 13 10.61 10.16 21.16
C GLN A 13 10.41 11.38 22.05
N SER A 14 11.45 11.77 22.77
CA SER A 14 11.41 12.96 23.65
C SER A 14 11.38 14.26 22.85
N SER A 15 10.83 15.32 23.45
CA SER A 15 10.83 16.65 22.83
C SER A 15 12.25 17.18 22.58
N ASP A 16 13.19 16.83 23.46
CA ASP A 16 14.58 17.23 23.33
C ASP A 16 15.25 16.57 22.12
N ASP A 17 15.04 15.28 21.92
CA ASP A 17 15.56 14.55 20.77
C ASP A 17 14.98 15.09 19.45
N ILE A 18 13.69 15.45 19.45
CA ILE A 18 13.05 16.03 18.27
C ILE A 18 13.70 17.35 17.88
N ILE A 19 14.00 18.22 18.86
CA ILE A 19 14.66 19.50 18.62
C ILE A 19 16.09 19.30 18.15
N GLU A 20 16.86 18.46 18.84
CA GLU A 20 18.29 18.24 18.53
C GLU A 20 18.50 17.63 17.15
N ARG A 21 17.62 16.74 16.71
CA ARG A 21 17.71 16.12 15.39
C ARG A 21 17.25 17.00 14.23
N ASN A 22 16.32 17.92 14.47
CA ASN A 22 15.63 18.62 13.39
C ASN A 22 15.90 20.12 13.31
N ILE A 23 16.46 20.72 14.35
CA ILE A 23 16.77 22.16 14.38
C ILE A 23 18.26 22.32 14.65
N SER A 24 18.97 22.83 13.65
CA SER A 24 20.42 23.09 13.75
C SER A 24 20.74 24.57 13.96
N ASN A 25 22.00 24.86 14.37
CA ASN A 25 22.54 26.21 14.54
C ASN A 25 21.87 27.06 15.64
N LEU A 26 21.30 26.40 16.67
CA LEU A 26 20.85 27.10 17.87
C LEU A 26 22.03 27.36 18.81
N ASN A 27 22.20 28.60 19.27
CA ASN A 27 23.08 28.90 20.38
C ASN A 27 22.49 28.37 21.71
N TYR A 28 23.28 28.42 22.81
CA TYR A 28 22.86 27.83 24.09
C TYR A 28 21.55 28.42 24.64
N ILE A 29 21.38 29.72 24.52
CA ILE A 29 20.20 30.44 25.03
C ILE A 29 18.98 30.12 24.17
N GLU A 30 19.13 30.14 22.85
CA GLU A 30 18.09 29.77 21.89
C GLU A 30 17.64 28.32 22.07
N LYS A 31 18.58 27.42 22.37
CA LYS A 31 18.26 26.02 22.66
C LYS A 31 17.37 25.88 23.91
N ILE A 32 17.68 26.60 24.97
CA ILE A 32 16.85 26.59 26.20
C ILE A 32 15.48 27.18 25.93
N ILE A 33 15.38 28.30 25.24
CA ILE A 33 14.09 28.94 24.91
C ILE A 33 13.25 28.02 24.05
N THR A 34 13.86 27.41 23.01
CA THR A 34 13.14 26.48 22.10
C THR A 34 12.65 25.24 22.84
N LYS A 35 13.49 24.63 23.69
CA LYS A 35 13.09 23.48 24.52
C LYS A 35 11.96 23.81 25.47
N THR A 36 12.03 24.96 26.14
CA THR A 36 10.98 25.41 27.07
C THR A 36 9.66 25.67 26.34
N TYR A 37 9.72 26.39 25.22
CA TYR A 37 8.53 26.65 24.39
C TYR A 37 7.92 25.37 23.85
N PHE A 38 8.73 24.43 23.37
CA PHE A 38 8.30 23.15 22.84
C PHE A 38 7.64 22.27 23.92
N SER A 39 8.24 22.24 25.12
CA SER A 39 7.70 21.51 26.27
C SER A 39 6.34 22.05 26.72
N ILE A 40 6.21 23.37 26.80
CA ILE A 40 4.94 24.03 27.12
C ILE A 40 3.89 23.71 26.06
N HIS A 41 4.25 23.85 24.78
CA HIS A 41 3.34 23.61 23.66
C HIS A 41 2.86 22.15 23.64
N SER A 42 3.76 21.18 23.79
CA SER A 42 3.43 19.75 23.75
C SER A 42 2.61 19.29 24.95
N LYS A 43 2.88 19.86 26.13
CA LYS A 43 2.22 19.49 27.39
C LYS A 43 0.84 20.13 27.57
N TYR A 44 0.67 21.39 27.16
CA TYR A 44 -0.53 22.19 27.47
C TYR A 44 -1.38 22.54 26.27
N LEU A 45 -0.85 22.51 25.04
CA LEU A 45 -1.61 22.96 23.88
C LEU A 45 -1.99 21.81 22.96
N LYS A 46 -1.05 21.06 22.43
CA LYS A 46 -1.33 19.98 21.46
C LYS A 46 -0.32 18.85 21.54
N LYS A 47 -0.81 17.62 21.43
CA LYS A 47 0.04 16.43 21.39
C LYS A 47 0.84 16.38 20.08
N ILE A 48 2.13 16.03 20.18
CA ILE A 48 2.99 15.75 19.03
C ILE A 48 2.61 14.38 18.46
N HIS A 49 2.47 14.33 17.13
CA HIS A 49 2.22 13.09 16.41
C HIS A 49 3.55 12.48 15.95
N TYR A 50 3.62 11.16 15.94
CA TYR A 50 4.73 10.44 15.33
C TYR A 50 4.46 10.20 13.83
N GLY A 51 5.53 9.98 13.05
CA GLY A 51 5.46 9.78 11.62
C GLY A 51 6.45 10.66 10.85
N LYS A 52 6.37 10.62 9.52
CA LYS A 52 7.16 11.48 8.64
C LYS A 52 6.37 12.75 8.31
N PHE A 53 7.06 13.88 8.30
CA PHE A 53 6.48 15.18 7.98
C PHE A 53 7.33 15.86 6.92
N ILE A 54 6.64 16.42 5.92
CA ILE A 54 7.27 17.27 4.91
C ILE A 54 6.95 18.71 5.25
N LEU A 55 8.00 19.52 5.41
CA LEU A 55 7.92 20.94 5.71
C LEU A 55 8.19 21.77 4.45
N PRO A 56 7.63 22.98 4.34
CA PRO A 56 7.94 23.88 3.23
C PRO A 56 9.37 24.41 3.34
N GLU A 57 9.95 24.86 2.22
CA GLU A 57 11.34 25.37 2.16
C GLU A 57 11.63 26.50 3.15
N ARG A 58 10.64 27.32 3.45
CA ARG A 58 10.73 28.38 4.45
C ARG A 58 9.84 28.04 5.64
N VAL A 59 10.45 27.51 6.70
CA VAL A 59 9.74 27.11 7.91
C VAL A 59 10.31 27.86 9.12
N ASN A 60 9.43 28.37 9.97
CA ASN A 60 9.76 28.88 11.28
C ASN A 60 9.31 27.92 12.39
N LEU A 61 9.72 28.16 13.63
CA LEU A 61 9.41 27.28 14.76
C LEU A 61 7.90 27.06 14.98
N ASN A 62 7.09 28.11 14.83
CA ASN A 62 5.63 27.99 14.94
C ASN A 62 5.04 27.08 13.86
N MET A 63 5.52 27.21 12.63
CA MET A 63 5.09 26.40 11.50
C MET A 63 5.51 24.94 11.67
N PHE A 64 6.75 24.72 12.15
CA PHE A 64 7.25 23.41 12.52
C PHE A 64 6.32 22.74 13.56
N LEU A 65 6.09 23.41 14.71
CA LEU A 65 5.22 22.90 15.76
C LEU A 65 3.77 22.67 15.28
N SER A 66 3.23 23.60 14.51
CA SER A 66 1.86 23.46 13.99
C SER A 66 1.72 22.28 13.02
N THR A 67 2.80 21.88 12.36
CA THR A 67 2.81 20.73 11.44
C THR A 67 2.90 19.42 12.21
N ILE A 68 3.84 19.28 13.15
CA ILE A 68 4.06 18.04 13.91
C ILE A 68 2.99 17.75 14.97
N THR A 69 2.16 18.75 15.28
CA THR A 69 0.96 18.60 16.16
C THR A 69 -0.32 18.23 15.39
N LYS A 70 -0.20 17.97 14.10
CA LYS A 70 -1.26 17.38 13.25
C LYS A 70 -0.83 15.97 12.84
N PRO A 71 -1.75 15.13 12.35
CA PRO A 71 -1.39 13.87 11.74
C PRO A 71 -0.35 14.05 10.63
N SER A 72 0.55 13.07 10.46
CA SER A 72 1.57 13.11 9.40
C SER A 72 0.98 13.48 8.04
N ASN A 73 1.63 14.40 7.35
CA ASN A 73 1.28 14.83 5.99
C ASN A 73 2.02 14.04 4.90
N PHE A 74 2.89 13.10 5.28
CA PHE A 74 3.55 12.20 4.35
C PHE A 74 2.64 11.01 4.06
N ILE A 75 2.30 10.84 2.79
CA ILE A 75 1.47 9.74 2.32
C ILE A 75 2.31 8.82 1.45
N LEU A 76 2.42 7.56 1.87
CA LEU A 76 2.99 6.49 1.07
C LEU A 76 1.92 5.97 0.10
N LYS A 77 2.26 5.97 -1.20
CA LYS A 77 1.41 5.41 -2.26
C LYS A 77 1.92 4.03 -2.64
N ILE A 78 1.10 3.01 -2.46
CA ILE A 78 1.39 1.62 -2.87
C ILE A 78 0.40 1.23 -3.95
N THR A 79 0.88 0.93 -5.15
CA THR A 79 0.04 0.46 -6.26
C THR A 79 0.28 -1.02 -6.50
N ILE A 80 -0.79 -1.80 -6.41
CA ILE A 80 -0.83 -3.21 -6.80
C ILE A 80 -1.38 -3.25 -8.21
N VAL A 81 -0.60 -3.78 -9.14
CA VAL A 81 -0.95 -3.81 -10.56
C VAL A 81 -1.66 -5.14 -10.87
N GLU A 82 -2.66 -5.08 -11.76
CA GLU A 82 -3.36 -6.25 -12.26
C GLU A 82 -2.38 -7.23 -12.92
N GLY A 83 -2.64 -8.52 -12.73
CA GLY A 83 -1.80 -9.58 -13.30
C GLY A 83 -0.47 -9.84 -12.58
N TRP A 84 -0.18 -9.14 -11.48
CA TRP A 84 1.00 -9.48 -10.66
C TRP A 84 0.85 -10.85 -10.02
N SER A 85 1.97 -11.57 -9.93
CA SER A 85 2.06 -12.78 -9.13
C SER A 85 2.14 -12.45 -7.64
N GLN A 86 1.79 -13.41 -6.81
CA GLN A 86 1.94 -13.26 -5.35
C GLN A 86 3.39 -12.94 -4.93
N ASN A 87 4.37 -13.47 -5.66
CA ASN A 87 5.77 -13.19 -5.38
C ASN A 87 6.13 -11.73 -5.65
N GLN A 88 5.69 -11.16 -6.79
CA GLN A 88 5.92 -9.74 -7.09
C GLN A 88 5.29 -8.83 -6.05
N LEU A 89 4.08 -9.17 -5.61
CA LEU A 89 3.40 -8.45 -4.54
C LEU A 89 4.16 -8.56 -3.22
N ASN A 90 4.56 -9.77 -2.83
CA ASN A 90 5.30 -10.00 -1.60
C ASN A 90 6.67 -9.31 -1.60
N GLU A 91 7.38 -9.25 -2.71
CA GLU A 91 8.64 -8.51 -2.85
C GLU A 91 8.42 -7.00 -2.66
N LEU A 92 7.39 -6.42 -3.28
CA LEU A 92 7.04 -5.03 -3.06
C LEU A 92 6.77 -4.74 -1.58
N LEU A 93 5.94 -5.58 -0.95
CA LEU A 93 5.52 -5.36 0.44
C LEU A 93 6.66 -5.57 1.44
N LYS A 94 7.53 -6.54 1.19
CA LYS A 94 8.75 -6.76 1.97
C LYS A 94 9.70 -5.56 1.91
N TYR A 95 9.77 -4.88 0.77
CA TYR A 95 10.55 -3.65 0.64
C TYR A 95 9.93 -2.47 1.39
N GLN A 96 8.59 -2.40 1.47
CA GLN A 96 7.88 -1.28 2.07
C GLN A 96 7.67 -1.40 3.59
N PHE A 97 7.62 -2.63 4.13
CA PHE A 97 7.26 -2.89 5.52
C PHE A 97 8.30 -3.81 6.19
N GLU A 98 8.86 -3.37 7.30
CA GLU A 98 9.77 -4.18 8.12
C GLU A 98 9.05 -5.34 8.81
N ASP A 99 7.78 -5.13 9.20
CA ASP A 99 6.91 -6.10 9.85
C ASP A 99 6.07 -6.95 8.86
N PHE A 100 6.53 -7.03 7.59
CA PHE A 100 5.85 -7.73 6.53
C PHE A 100 5.53 -9.19 6.88
N LYS A 101 4.31 -9.60 6.50
CA LYS A 101 3.86 -10.99 6.51
C LYS A 101 3.30 -11.36 5.15
N ASN A 102 3.52 -12.59 4.74
CA ASN A 102 2.94 -13.09 3.50
C ASN A 102 1.41 -12.99 3.55
N ILE A 103 0.83 -12.47 2.48
CA ILE A 103 -0.62 -12.37 2.31
C ILE A 103 -1.12 -13.46 1.37
N GLY A 104 -2.38 -13.87 1.56
CA GLY A 104 -3.03 -14.87 0.72
C GLY A 104 -3.31 -14.35 -0.68
N TYR A 105 -3.47 -15.25 -1.62
CA TYR A 105 -3.72 -14.95 -3.04
C TYR A 105 -4.98 -14.09 -3.25
N PHE A 106 -6.03 -14.34 -2.45
CA PHE A 106 -7.31 -13.65 -2.55
C PHE A 106 -7.49 -12.49 -1.56
N ASP A 107 -6.42 -12.13 -0.83
CA ASP A 107 -6.47 -11.04 0.13
C ASP A 107 -6.14 -9.68 -0.51
N ALA A 108 -5.47 -9.69 -1.66
CA ALA A 108 -5.04 -8.48 -2.35
C ALA A 108 -5.93 -8.16 -3.55
N PHE A 109 -6.44 -6.95 -3.59
CA PHE A 109 -7.13 -6.39 -4.75
C PHE A 109 -6.21 -5.39 -5.45
N ALA A 110 -6.13 -5.48 -6.79
CA ALA A 110 -5.32 -4.55 -7.58
C ALA A 110 -5.95 -3.14 -7.52
N ASP A 111 -5.24 -2.22 -6.89
CA ASP A 111 -5.65 -0.83 -6.69
C ASP A 111 -4.47 0.00 -6.18
N THR A 112 -4.66 1.29 -6.03
CA THR A 112 -3.70 2.19 -5.40
C THR A 112 -4.13 2.51 -3.97
N TYR A 113 -3.28 2.15 -3.03
CA TYR A 113 -3.49 2.33 -1.60
C TYR A 113 -2.66 3.49 -1.06
N PHE A 114 -3.29 4.31 -0.22
CA PHE A 114 -2.64 5.43 0.43
C PHE A 114 -2.54 5.16 1.93
N LEU A 115 -1.30 5.30 2.46
CA LEU A 115 -1.00 5.11 3.88
C LEU A 115 -0.31 6.34 4.43
N HIS A 116 -0.66 6.70 5.66
CA HIS A 116 0.16 7.63 6.42
C HIS A 116 1.44 6.94 6.90
N SER A 117 2.51 7.70 7.08
CA SER A 117 3.83 7.16 7.44
C SER A 117 3.91 6.45 8.79
N TYR A 118 2.88 6.54 9.62
CA TYR A 118 2.76 5.85 10.90
C TYR A 118 1.94 4.55 10.82
N GLU A 119 1.36 4.25 9.66
CA GLU A 119 0.59 3.02 9.46
C GLU A 119 1.55 1.86 9.13
N ASP A 120 1.38 0.76 9.84
CA ASP A 120 2.15 -0.46 9.70
C ASP A 120 1.54 -1.41 8.64
N PHE A 121 2.16 -2.57 8.47
CA PHE A 121 1.65 -3.61 7.58
C PHE A 121 0.22 -4.05 7.92
N ASN A 122 -0.16 -4.12 9.21
CA ASN A 122 -1.50 -4.55 9.59
C ASN A 122 -2.55 -3.53 9.17
N ALA A 123 -2.24 -2.24 9.26
CA ALA A 123 -3.12 -1.17 8.76
C ALA A 123 -3.30 -1.26 7.25
N PHE A 124 -2.22 -1.51 6.50
CA PHE A 124 -2.26 -1.76 5.06
C PHE A 124 -3.09 -2.99 4.72
N TYR A 125 -2.84 -4.12 5.38
CA TYR A 125 -3.58 -5.36 5.16
C TYR A 125 -5.08 -5.22 5.44
N SER A 126 -5.44 -4.44 6.46
CA SER A 126 -6.84 -4.10 6.73
C SER A 126 -7.49 -3.30 5.59
N LYS A 127 -6.74 -2.40 4.93
CA LYS A 127 -7.23 -1.67 3.74
C LYS A 127 -7.42 -2.61 2.55
N LEU A 128 -6.50 -3.56 2.32
CA LEU A 128 -6.64 -4.58 1.29
C LEU A 128 -7.94 -5.39 1.49
N LYS A 129 -8.14 -5.91 2.70
CA LYS A 129 -9.35 -6.68 3.02
C LYS A 129 -10.63 -5.87 2.81
N LYS A 130 -10.67 -4.63 3.28
CA LYS A 130 -11.83 -3.75 3.08
C LYS A 130 -12.11 -3.50 1.60
N SER A 131 -11.08 -3.30 0.77
CA SER A 131 -11.24 -3.13 -0.67
C SER A 131 -11.82 -4.39 -1.31
N MET A 132 -11.34 -5.57 -0.91
CA MET A 132 -11.85 -6.84 -1.39
C MET A 132 -13.30 -7.06 -0.95
N GLU A 133 -13.63 -6.84 0.31
CA GLU A 133 -14.99 -6.95 0.85
C GLU A 133 -15.96 -5.98 0.16
N TYR A 134 -15.53 -4.73 -0.04
CA TYR A 134 -16.31 -3.74 -0.79
C TYR A 134 -16.60 -4.22 -2.21
N THR A 135 -15.62 -4.80 -2.89
CA THR A 135 -15.78 -5.33 -4.25
C THR A 135 -16.74 -6.53 -4.27
N LYS A 136 -16.61 -7.45 -3.32
CA LYS A 136 -17.53 -8.58 -3.16
C LYS A 136 -18.98 -8.10 -2.96
N GLU A 137 -19.18 -7.14 -2.07
CA GLU A 137 -20.51 -6.59 -1.79
C GLU A 137 -21.10 -5.83 -2.99
N LYS A 138 -20.27 -5.03 -3.68
CA LYS A 138 -20.68 -4.28 -4.88
C LYS A 138 -21.21 -5.17 -5.99
N TYR A 139 -20.64 -6.36 -6.16
CA TYR A 139 -20.98 -7.27 -7.25
C TYR A 139 -21.75 -8.52 -6.79
N LYS A 140 -22.22 -8.57 -5.54
CA LYS A 140 -22.90 -9.75 -4.97
C LYS A 140 -24.09 -10.28 -5.78
N ASP A 141 -24.81 -9.37 -6.46
CA ASP A 141 -25.99 -9.70 -7.26
C ASP A 141 -25.68 -9.85 -8.76
N HIS A 142 -24.38 -9.87 -9.13
CA HIS A 142 -23.99 -10.00 -10.53
C HIS A 142 -24.32 -11.39 -11.06
N GLU A 143 -24.88 -11.48 -12.29
CA GLU A 143 -25.36 -12.72 -12.91
C GLU A 143 -24.32 -13.86 -12.95
N LEU A 144 -23.05 -13.55 -13.13
CA LEU A 144 -21.98 -14.55 -13.14
C LEU A 144 -21.81 -15.26 -11.79
N LEU A 145 -22.20 -14.63 -10.68
CA LEU A 145 -22.17 -15.25 -9.35
C LEU A 145 -23.27 -16.31 -9.13
N GLN A 146 -24.23 -16.40 -10.05
CA GLN A 146 -25.16 -17.53 -10.07
C GLN A 146 -24.49 -18.83 -10.58
N THR A 147 -23.42 -18.69 -11.35
CA THR A 147 -22.71 -19.83 -11.97
C THR A 147 -21.34 -20.09 -11.32
N TYR A 148 -20.64 -19.03 -10.93
CA TYR A 148 -19.27 -19.09 -10.40
C TYR A 148 -19.21 -18.48 -9.01
N THR A 149 -18.33 -19.00 -8.16
CA THR A 149 -17.98 -18.30 -6.91
C THR A 149 -17.13 -17.06 -7.22
N PHE A 150 -17.07 -16.12 -6.30
CA PHE A 150 -16.25 -14.93 -6.45
C PHE A 150 -14.76 -15.29 -6.68
N ASP A 151 -14.25 -16.29 -5.96
CA ASP A 151 -12.87 -16.75 -6.08
C ASP A 151 -12.60 -17.38 -7.46
N GLN A 152 -13.58 -18.13 -8.02
CA GLN A 152 -13.48 -18.63 -9.38
C GLN A 152 -13.44 -17.49 -10.41
N LEU A 153 -14.22 -16.43 -10.21
CA LEU A 153 -14.17 -15.25 -11.08
C LEU A 153 -12.84 -14.52 -10.99
N LEU A 154 -12.22 -14.44 -9.80
CA LEU A 154 -10.87 -13.89 -9.66
C LEU A 154 -9.82 -14.72 -10.42
N ILE A 155 -9.91 -16.06 -10.34
CA ILE A 155 -9.02 -16.96 -11.11
C ILE A 155 -9.23 -16.75 -12.61
N ILE A 156 -10.47 -16.74 -13.07
CA ILE A 156 -10.77 -16.49 -14.50
C ILE A 156 -10.22 -15.12 -14.91
N GLY A 157 -10.45 -14.08 -14.12
CA GLY A 157 -9.94 -12.74 -14.35
C GLY A 157 -8.40 -12.72 -14.47
N SER A 158 -7.69 -13.45 -13.63
CA SER A 158 -6.24 -13.55 -13.69
C SER A 158 -5.73 -14.20 -14.99
N LEU A 159 -6.48 -15.15 -15.54
CA LEU A 159 -6.19 -15.75 -16.85
C LEU A 159 -6.43 -14.76 -17.99
N LEU A 160 -7.52 -14.00 -17.91
CA LEU A 160 -7.82 -12.95 -18.89
C LEU A 160 -6.74 -11.86 -18.91
N GLU A 161 -6.20 -11.47 -17.75
CA GLU A 161 -5.10 -10.50 -17.67
C GLU A 161 -3.78 -11.04 -18.26
N LYS A 162 -3.56 -12.34 -18.22
CA LYS A 162 -2.33 -12.95 -18.78
C LYS A 162 -2.40 -13.24 -20.28
N GLU A 163 -3.59 -13.56 -20.80
CA GLU A 163 -3.79 -14.01 -22.17
C GLU A 163 -4.32 -12.88 -23.08
N GLY A 164 -5.15 -11.98 -22.54
CA GLY A 164 -5.84 -10.95 -23.32
C GLY A 164 -5.06 -9.64 -23.42
N ILE A 165 -4.98 -9.09 -24.63
CA ILE A 165 -4.31 -7.82 -24.91
C ILE A 165 -5.23 -6.66 -24.61
N ASP A 166 -6.48 -6.73 -25.00
CA ASP A 166 -7.48 -5.68 -24.82
C ASP A 166 -8.83 -6.23 -24.32
N ASN A 167 -9.79 -5.35 -24.08
CA ASN A 167 -11.11 -5.73 -23.56
C ASN A 167 -11.92 -6.60 -24.54
N PHE A 168 -11.71 -6.46 -25.83
CA PHE A 168 -12.42 -7.30 -26.82
C PHE A 168 -11.87 -8.72 -26.79
N ASP A 169 -10.55 -8.83 -26.77
CA ASP A 169 -9.84 -10.11 -26.69
C ASP A 169 -10.18 -10.85 -25.39
N LYS A 170 -10.15 -10.16 -24.26
CA LYS A 170 -10.57 -10.71 -22.96
C LYS A 170 -11.98 -11.29 -22.97
N LYS A 171 -12.94 -10.64 -23.66
CA LYS A 171 -14.31 -11.16 -23.80
C LYS A 171 -14.35 -12.46 -24.62
N LEU A 172 -13.57 -12.55 -25.70
CA LEU A 172 -13.48 -13.77 -26.50
C LEU A 172 -12.86 -14.91 -25.70
N ILE A 173 -11.77 -14.64 -25.00
CA ILE A 173 -11.09 -15.63 -24.14
C ILE A 173 -12.03 -16.10 -23.03
N PHE A 174 -12.77 -15.19 -22.39
CA PHE A 174 -13.77 -15.54 -21.38
C PHE A 174 -14.82 -16.50 -21.96
N SER A 175 -15.35 -16.22 -23.16
CA SER A 175 -16.31 -17.09 -23.82
C SER A 175 -15.76 -18.50 -24.10
N VAL A 176 -14.48 -18.59 -24.49
CA VAL A 176 -13.80 -19.89 -24.70
C VAL A 176 -13.65 -20.64 -23.37
N ILE A 177 -13.20 -19.96 -22.30
CA ILE A 177 -13.09 -20.56 -20.96
C ILE A 177 -14.45 -21.09 -20.51
N GLN A 178 -15.49 -20.26 -20.60
CA GLN A 178 -16.85 -20.63 -20.20
C GLN A 178 -17.35 -21.86 -20.96
N ASN A 179 -17.21 -21.90 -22.29
CA ASN A 179 -17.60 -23.04 -23.12
C ASN A 179 -16.84 -24.32 -22.74
N ARG A 180 -15.53 -24.23 -22.46
CA ARG A 180 -14.72 -25.38 -22.05
C ARG A 180 -15.13 -25.90 -20.68
N LEU A 181 -15.39 -25.02 -19.72
CA LEU A 181 -15.88 -25.39 -18.38
C LEU A 181 -17.24 -26.09 -18.45
N GLN A 182 -18.18 -25.54 -19.22
CA GLN A 182 -19.52 -26.15 -19.42
C GLN A 182 -19.44 -27.55 -20.04
N LYS A 183 -18.53 -27.74 -21.00
CA LYS A 183 -18.30 -29.04 -21.66
C LYS A 183 -17.34 -29.97 -20.88
N LYS A 184 -16.91 -29.57 -19.66
CA LYS A 184 -15.95 -30.32 -18.84
C LYS A 184 -14.62 -30.59 -19.57
N MET A 185 -14.20 -29.69 -20.45
CA MET A 185 -12.96 -29.77 -21.20
C MET A 185 -11.82 -29.13 -20.40
N LYS A 186 -10.58 -29.63 -20.63
CA LYS A 186 -9.38 -28.97 -20.08
C LYS A 186 -9.23 -27.57 -20.68
N LEU A 187 -8.83 -26.59 -19.90
CA LEU A 187 -8.66 -25.20 -20.37
C LEU A 187 -7.54 -25.08 -21.39
N GLN A 188 -6.44 -25.82 -21.23
CA GLN A 188 -5.26 -25.83 -22.12
C GLN A 188 -4.72 -24.39 -22.34
N ILE A 189 -4.56 -23.66 -21.25
CA ILE A 189 -4.01 -22.32 -21.21
C ILE A 189 -2.59 -22.44 -20.67
N ASP A 190 -1.60 -21.94 -21.41
CA ASP A 190 -0.17 -22.07 -21.04
C ASP A 190 0.13 -21.40 -19.70
N ALA A 191 -0.50 -20.27 -19.40
CA ALA A 191 -0.38 -19.58 -18.13
C ALA A 191 -0.72 -20.49 -16.92
N THR A 192 -1.71 -21.39 -17.05
CA THR A 192 -2.06 -22.33 -15.97
C THR A 192 -1.00 -23.39 -15.76
N THR A 193 -0.40 -23.89 -16.84
CA THR A 193 0.67 -24.89 -16.79
C THR A 193 1.93 -24.30 -16.17
N ILE A 194 2.29 -23.08 -16.58
CA ILE A 194 3.44 -22.36 -16.05
C ILE A 194 3.24 -22.08 -14.56
N PHE A 195 2.05 -21.60 -14.18
CA PHE A 195 1.73 -21.36 -12.78
C PHE A 195 1.83 -22.64 -11.94
N ALA A 196 1.32 -23.77 -12.44
CA ALA A 196 1.38 -25.05 -11.73
C ALA A 196 2.82 -25.56 -11.52
N ILE A 197 3.73 -25.27 -12.45
CA ILE A 197 5.14 -25.68 -12.37
C ILE A 197 5.94 -24.73 -11.49
N THR A 198 5.65 -23.43 -11.54
CA THR A 198 6.51 -22.38 -10.97
C THR A 198 5.92 -21.71 -9.72
N ASP A 199 4.67 -22.02 -9.37
CA ASP A 199 3.93 -21.32 -8.34
C ASP A 199 3.93 -19.78 -8.54
N GLY A 200 3.80 -19.36 -9.79
CA GLY A 200 3.85 -17.96 -10.17
C GLY A 200 5.22 -17.28 -10.07
N ARG A 201 6.29 -18.06 -9.84
CA ARG A 201 7.65 -17.50 -9.65
C ARG A 201 8.37 -17.18 -10.97
N TYR A 202 7.88 -17.64 -12.09
CA TYR A 202 8.54 -17.49 -13.37
C TYR A 202 7.73 -16.59 -14.31
N ASN A 203 8.35 -15.48 -14.73
CA ASN A 203 7.87 -14.74 -15.90
C ASN A 203 8.52 -15.37 -17.14
N LEU A 204 7.72 -16.07 -17.93
CA LEU A 204 8.15 -16.39 -19.28
C LEU A 204 8.22 -15.07 -20.06
N GLU A 205 9.43 -14.55 -20.25
CA GLU A 205 9.66 -13.65 -21.35
C GLU A 205 9.37 -14.44 -22.63
N ARG A 206 8.28 -14.12 -23.32
CA ARG A 206 8.06 -14.63 -24.67
C ARG A 206 9.23 -14.14 -25.52
N LYS A 207 10.18 -15.03 -25.78
CA LYS A 207 11.03 -14.86 -26.95
C LYS A 207 10.14 -15.18 -28.16
N LEU A 208 9.68 -14.12 -28.83
CA LEU A 208 9.13 -14.23 -30.17
C LEU A 208 10.21 -14.61 -31.14
#